data_f2ace8d734e75967f4b6a87dc935175e
#
_entry.id   f2ace8d734e75967f4b6a87dc935175e
#
_cell.length_a   1.000
_cell.length_b   1.000
_cell.length_c   1.000
_cell.angle_alpha   90.00
_cell.angle_beta   90.00
_cell.angle_gamma   90.00
#
_symmetry.space_group_name_H-M   'P 1'
#
loop_
_entity.id
_entity.type
_entity.pdbx_description
1 polymer ?
#
loop_
_entity_poly.entity_id
_entity_poly.type
_entity_poly.pdbx_seq_one_letter_code
_entity_poly.pdbx_strand_id
1 'polypeptide(L)'
;MGSGKTTVGKLLSNKLGFNYIDLDDFIESKEKKSIKDIFSTKGEIYFRKLENNYLIQILDSTESLVLSLGGGTPCYSNNHELLKRKDLKSIYLKANIDTIFARIKNEKFKRPILSDIAEDELKDFIAQHLFERSYFYLFSKFIVEVDNKSVEEIVEEILQLN
;
A
#
# COMPACT_ATOMS: atom_id res chain seq x y z
N MET A 1 1.69 -0.28 5.80
CA MET A 1 1.66 0.93 6.64
C MET A 1 3.10 1.41 6.81
N GLY A 2 3.42 2.69 6.56
CA GLY A 2 4.75 3.26 6.85
C GLY A 2 5.94 2.76 6.01
N SER A 3 5.78 1.89 5.03
CA SER A 3 6.89 1.38 4.19
C SER A 3 7.38 2.37 3.12
N GLY A 4 6.69 3.49 2.92
CA GLY A 4 7.10 4.52 1.95
C GLY A 4 6.47 4.39 0.56
N LYS A 5 5.42 3.58 0.38
CA LYS A 5 4.78 3.32 -0.93
C LYS A 5 4.48 4.59 -1.74
N THR A 6 3.85 5.57 -1.14
CA THR A 6 3.46 6.80 -1.82
C THR A 6 4.68 7.57 -2.33
N THR A 7 5.74 7.70 -1.51
CA THR A 7 6.97 8.42 -1.89
C THR A 7 7.74 7.69 -2.97
N VAL A 8 7.96 6.40 -2.78
CA VAL A 8 8.64 5.52 -3.77
C VAL A 8 7.84 5.46 -5.06
N GLY A 9 6.52 5.26 -4.98
CA GLY A 9 5.64 5.16 -6.15
C GLY A 9 5.62 6.43 -7.00
N LYS A 10 5.56 7.61 -6.37
CA LYS A 10 5.63 8.89 -7.08
C LYS A 10 6.98 9.10 -7.77
N LEU A 11 8.10 8.80 -7.11
CA LEU A 11 9.41 8.93 -7.74
C LEU A 11 9.59 7.92 -8.89
N LEU A 12 9.14 6.68 -8.68
CA LEU A 12 9.17 5.63 -9.71
C LEU A 12 8.35 6.02 -10.93
N SER A 13 7.12 6.51 -10.73
CA SER A 13 6.24 6.94 -11.82
C SER A 13 6.86 8.08 -12.63
N ASN A 14 7.49 9.04 -11.97
CA ASN A 14 8.20 10.14 -12.63
C ASN A 14 9.37 9.63 -13.49
N LYS A 15 10.18 8.69 -12.98
CA LYS A 15 11.31 8.11 -13.72
C LYS A 15 10.87 7.28 -14.94
N LEU A 16 9.72 6.61 -14.82
CA LEU A 16 9.15 5.80 -15.90
C LEU A 16 8.33 6.61 -16.92
N GLY A 17 7.96 7.84 -16.60
CA GLY A 17 7.00 8.63 -17.39
C GLY A 17 5.58 8.06 -17.31
N PHE A 18 5.22 7.37 -16.24
CA PHE A 18 3.92 6.73 -16.02
C PHE A 18 3.03 7.56 -15.11
N ASN A 19 1.72 7.36 -15.20
CA ASN A 19 0.79 7.91 -14.23
C ASN A 19 0.94 7.23 -12.87
N TYR A 20 0.80 7.99 -11.78
CA TYR A 20 0.74 7.47 -10.43
C TYR A 20 -0.69 7.46 -9.92
N ILE A 21 -1.12 6.31 -9.38
CA ILE A 21 -2.43 6.16 -8.72
C ILE A 21 -2.21 5.58 -7.32
N ASP A 22 -2.81 6.20 -6.31
CA ASP A 22 -3.05 5.57 -5.01
C ASP A 22 -4.49 5.05 -5.01
N LEU A 23 -4.69 3.76 -4.69
CA LEU A 23 -6.00 3.12 -4.77
C LEU A 23 -7.00 3.75 -3.78
N ASP A 24 -6.54 4.14 -2.59
CA ASP A 24 -7.37 4.77 -1.59
C ASP A 24 -7.88 6.13 -2.10
N ASP A 25 -6.99 6.98 -2.63
CA ASP A 25 -7.34 8.27 -3.23
C ASP A 25 -8.27 8.10 -4.44
N PHE A 26 -8.04 7.08 -5.26
CA PHE A 26 -8.88 6.77 -6.42
C PHE A 26 -10.31 6.43 -6.00
N ILE A 27 -10.47 5.57 -4.99
CA ILE A 27 -11.78 5.20 -4.44
C ILE A 27 -12.51 6.43 -3.91
N GLU A 28 -11.85 7.25 -3.09
CA GLU A 28 -12.46 8.48 -2.54
C GLU A 28 -12.90 9.45 -3.65
N SER A 29 -12.08 9.59 -4.68
CA SER A 29 -12.40 10.41 -5.85
C SER A 29 -13.62 9.92 -6.62
N LYS A 30 -13.77 8.60 -6.80
CA LYS A 30 -14.92 8.00 -7.52
C LYS A 30 -16.19 8.06 -6.69
N GLU A 31 -16.10 7.71 -5.42
CA GLU A 31 -17.26 7.65 -4.52
C GLU A 31 -17.70 9.03 -4.01
N LYS A 32 -16.87 10.06 -4.16
CA LYS A 32 -17.08 11.41 -3.59
C LYS A 32 -17.29 11.37 -2.07
N LYS A 33 -16.64 10.42 -1.41
CA LYS A 33 -16.71 10.18 0.04
C LYS A 33 -15.36 9.73 0.54
N SER A 34 -15.03 10.10 1.78
CA SER A 34 -13.85 9.56 2.43
C SER A 34 -14.01 8.05 2.72
N ILE A 35 -12.91 7.32 2.74
CA ILE A 35 -12.90 5.90 3.15
C ILE A 35 -13.54 5.75 4.54
N LYS A 36 -13.26 6.67 5.46
CA LYS A 36 -13.86 6.69 6.80
C LYS A 36 -15.39 6.77 6.72
N ASP A 37 -15.95 7.61 5.86
CA ASP A 37 -17.38 7.74 5.69
C ASP A 37 -18.00 6.50 5.03
N ILE A 38 -17.29 5.88 4.10
CA ILE A 38 -17.73 4.61 3.49
C ILE A 38 -17.81 3.52 4.56
N PHE A 39 -16.76 3.37 5.39
CA PHE A 39 -16.77 2.41 6.49
C PHE A 39 -17.89 2.65 7.49
N SER A 40 -18.11 3.92 7.91
CA SER A 40 -19.13 4.25 8.90
C SER A 40 -20.56 4.10 8.38
N THR A 41 -20.79 4.33 7.07
CA THR A 41 -22.14 4.32 6.48
C THR A 41 -22.53 2.99 5.82
N LYS A 42 -21.55 2.25 5.28
CA LYS A 42 -21.76 1.03 4.50
C LYS A 42 -21.07 -0.20 5.09
N GLY A 43 -20.13 -0.03 6.00
CA GLY A 43 -19.37 -1.08 6.65
C GLY A 43 -18.20 -1.63 5.83
N GLU A 44 -17.38 -2.44 6.50
CA GLU A 44 -16.15 -2.98 5.91
C GLU A 44 -16.41 -3.90 4.71
N ILE A 45 -17.38 -4.78 4.80
CA ILE A 45 -17.69 -5.74 3.71
C ILE A 45 -18.00 -5.02 2.40
N TYR A 46 -18.74 -3.92 2.47
CA TYR A 46 -19.04 -3.10 1.30
C TYR A 46 -17.77 -2.46 0.74
N PHE A 47 -16.95 -1.86 1.61
CA PHE A 47 -15.70 -1.24 1.19
C PHE A 47 -14.77 -2.25 0.50
N ARG A 48 -14.61 -3.47 1.05
CA ARG A 48 -13.74 -4.50 0.47
C ARG A 48 -14.20 -4.98 -0.90
N LYS A 49 -15.51 -5.06 -1.13
CA LYS A 49 -16.05 -5.33 -2.48
C LYS A 49 -15.76 -4.18 -3.45
N LEU A 50 -15.93 -2.96 -2.99
CA LEU A 50 -15.68 -1.76 -3.77
C LEU A 50 -14.20 -1.64 -4.14
N GLU A 51 -13.31 -1.83 -3.17
CA GLU A 51 -11.85 -1.85 -3.32
C GLU A 51 -11.41 -2.89 -4.37
N ASN A 52 -11.93 -4.12 -4.27
CA ASN A 52 -11.65 -5.17 -5.25
C ASN A 52 -12.13 -4.79 -6.67
N ASN A 53 -13.33 -4.26 -6.82
CA ASN A 53 -13.87 -3.85 -8.12
C ASN A 53 -13.02 -2.77 -8.78
N TYR A 54 -12.63 -1.73 -8.04
CA TYR A 54 -11.77 -0.68 -8.57
C TYR A 54 -10.35 -1.16 -8.85
N LEU A 55 -9.81 -2.04 -8.00
CA LEU A 55 -8.51 -2.67 -8.26
C LEU A 55 -8.52 -3.42 -9.59
N ILE A 56 -9.51 -4.28 -9.84
CA ILE A 56 -9.65 -5.02 -11.10
C ILE A 56 -9.80 -4.05 -12.28
N GLN A 57 -10.65 -3.04 -12.16
CA GLN A 57 -10.85 -2.03 -13.21
C GLN A 57 -9.54 -1.33 -13.60
N ILE A 58 -8.71 -0.96 -12.62
CA ILE A 58 -7.41 -0.33 -12.87
C ILE A 58 -6.44 -1.32 -13.53
N LEU A 59 -6.37 -2.55 -13.02
CA LEU A 59 -5.46 -3.58 -13.53
C LEU A 59 -5.82 -4.05 -14.95
N ASP A 60 -7.08 -3.95 -15.34
CA ASP A 60 -7.55 -4.32 -16.69
C ASP A 60 -7.46 -3.16 -17.69
N SER A 61 -7.04 -1.97 -17.24
CA SER A 61 -6.76 -0.87 -18.15
C SER A 61 -5.50 -1.15 -18.97
N THR A 62 -5.43 -0.60 -20.19
CA THR A 62 -4.27 -0.73 -21.08
C THR A 62 -3.19 0.29 -20.80
N GLU A 63 -3.39 1.17 -19.81
CA GLU A 63 -2.45 2.24 -19.49
C GLU A 63 -1.31 1.71 -18.61
N SER A 64 -0.08 2.10 -18.96
CA SER A 64 1.08 1.89 -18.07
C SER A 64 1.01 2.86 -16.91
N LEU A 65 0.99 2.34 -15.69
CA LEU A 65 0.87 3.15 -14.47
C LEU A 65 1.64 2.54 -13.28
N VAL A 66 1.89 3.34 -12.28
CA VAL A 66 2.36 2.91 -10.97
C VAL A 66 1.21 2.99 -9.99
N LEU A 67 0.78 1.84 -9.45
CA LEU A 67 -0.33 1.73 -8.51
C LEU A 67 0.17 1.44 -7.10
N SER A 68 -0.18 2.29 -6.15
CA SER A 68 0.00 2.01 -4.72
C SER A 68 -1.26 1.42 -4.12
N LEU A 69 -1.10 0.32 -3.38
CA LEU A 69 -2.21 -0.35 -2.71
C LEU A 69 -2.25 0.00 -1.22
N GLY A 70 -3.44 0.10 -0.65
CA GLY A 70 -3.64 0.11 0.79
C GLY A 70 -3.03 -1.12 1.45
N GLY A 71 -2.56 -1.00 2.70
CA GLY A 71 -1.93 -2.14 3.38
C GLY A 71 -2.88 -3.32 3.64
N GLY A 72 -4.19 -3.09 3.65
CA GLY A 72 -5.19 -4.14 3.76
C GLY A 72 -5.62 -4.76 2.44
N THR A 73 -5.43 -4.06 1.33
CA THR A 73 -5.95 -4.47 0.02
C THR A 73 -5.60 -5.91 -0.36
N PRO A 74 -4.35 -6.41 -0.22
CA PRO A 74 -4.02 -7.79 -0.55
C PRO A 74 -4.70 -8.83 0.36
N CYS A 75 -5.12 -8.44 1.56
CA CYS A 75 -5.62 -9.37 2.57
C CYS A 75 -7.09 -9.78 2.37
N TYR A 76 -7.83 -9.09 1.50
CA TYR A 76 -9.27 -9.27 1.32
C TYR A 76 -9.61 -9.66 -0.11
N SER A 77 -10.79 -10.27 -0.30
CA SER A 77 -11.37 -10.56 -1.62
C SER A 77 -10.44 -11.31 -2.59
N ASN A 78 -9.49 -12.08 -2.06
CA ASN A 78 -8.45 -12.77 -2.84
C ASN A 78 -7.57 -11.83 -3.70
N ASN A 79 -7.46 -10.54 -3.36
CA ASN A 79 -6.65 -9.58 -4.09
C ASN A 79 -5.17 -9.98 -4.18
N HIS A 80 -4.64 -10.78 -3.24
CA HIS A 80 -3.28 -11.29 -3.30
C HIS A 80 -3.02 -12.17 -4.54
N GLU A 81 -4.03 -12.87 -5.06
CA GLU A 81 -3.88 -13.64 -6.29
C GLU A 81 -3.67 -12.74 -7.53
N LEU A 82 -4.25 -11.53 -7.52
CA LEU A 82 -4.04 -10.56 -8.59
C LEU A 82 -2.57 -10.11 -8.68
N LEU A 83 -1.81 -10.16 -7.57
CA LEU A 83 -0.40 -9.79 -7.56
C LEU A 83 0.48 -10.72 -8.41
N LYS A 84 -0.01 -11.93 -8.74
CA LYS A 84 0.71 -12.92 -9.56
C LYS A 84 0.47 -12.76 -11.06
N ARG A 85 -0.42 -11.87 -11.49
CA ARG A 85 -0.75 -11.65 -12.91
C ARG A 85 0.53 -11.40 -13.72
N LYS A 86 0.66 -12.07 -14.88
CA LYS A 86 1.87 -12.03 -15.70
C LYS A 86 2.18 -10.65 -16.27
N ASP A 87 1.16 -9.86 -16.51
CA ASP A 87 1.20 -8.49 -17.03
C ASP A 87 1.58 -7.44 -15.99
N LEU A 88 1.72 -7.82 -14.71
CA LEU A 88 2.06 -6.92 -13.62
C LEU A 88 3.47 -7.16 -13.08
N LYS A 89 4.12 -6.09 -12.65
CA LYS A 89 5.31 -6.12 -11.79
C LYS A 89 4.89 -5.72 -10.38
N SER A 90 4.47 -6.69 -9.56
CA SER A 90 4.04 -6.46 -8.18
C SER A 90 5.24 -6.47 -7.24
N ILE A 91 5.33 -5.47 -6.35
CA ILE A 91 6.47 -5.23 -5.48
C ILE A 91 6.01 -5.07 -4.04
N TYR A 92 6.57 -5.85 -3.14
CA TYR A 92 6.43 -5.66 -1.71
C TYR A 92 7.60 -4.83 -1.17
N LEU A 93 7.33 -3.62 -0.72
CA LEU A 93 8.30 -2.79 0.02
C LEU A 93 8.34 -3.26 1.47
N LYS A 94 9.30 -4.14 1.77
CA LYS A 94 9.46 -4.77 3.08
C LYS A 94 10.27 -3.86 4.00
N ALA A 95 9.70 -3.49 5.12
CA ALA A 95 10.35 -2.73 6.18
C ALA A 95 10.24 -3.50 7.50
N ASN A 96 11.25 -3.39 8.35
CA ASN A 96 11.21 -3.91 9.71
C ASN A 96 10.33 -3.03 10.63
N ILE A 97 10.00 -3.54 11.82
CA ILE A 97 9.13 -2.87 12.78
C ILE A 97 9.73 -1.52 13.21
N ASP A 98 11.05 -1.47 13.46
CA ASP A 98 11.71 -0.24 13.92
C ASP A 98 11.71 0.85 12.86
N THR A 99 11.94 0.50 11.59
CA THR A 99 11.84 1.43 10.46
C THR A 99 10.42 1.98 10.32
N ILE A 100 9.41 1.11 10.40
CA ILE A 100 8.01 1.53 10.33
C ILE A 100 7.67 2.42 11.52
N PHE A 101 8.05 2.02 12.72
CA PHE A 101 7.82 2.80 13.94
C PHE A 101 8.41 4.20 13.86
N ALA A 102 9.70 4.32 13.48
CA ALA A 102 10.37 5.61 13.34
C ALA A 102 9.66 6.54 12.33
N ARG A 103 9.20 6.00 11.20
CA ARG A 103 8.48 6.76 10.18
C ARG A 103 7.09 7.19 10.65
N ILE A 104 6.35 6.29 11.28
CA ILE A 104 4.97 6.54 11.73
C ILE A 104 4.94 7.50 12.93
N LYS A 105 5.87 7.37 13.88
CA LYS A 105 5.96 8.25 15.04
C LYS A 105 5.98 9.73 14.63
N ASN A 106 6.71 10.06 13.58
CA ASN A 106 6.81 11.43 13.06
C ASN A 106 5.56 11.87 12.26
N GLU A 107 4.70 10.94 11.84
CA GLU A 107 3.50 11.21 11.03
C GLU A 107 2.19 10.91 11.77
N LYS A 108 2.25 10.58 13.06
CA LYS A 108 1.10 10.14 13.87
C LYS A 108 -0.11 11.07 13.75
N PHE A 109 0.15 12.39 13.74
CA PHE A 109 -0.91 13.41 13.62
C PHE A 109 -1.64 13.42 12.27
N LYS A 110 -1.06 12.79 11.23
CA LYS A 110 -1.67 12.71 9.89
C LYS A 110 -2.52 11.45 9.68
N ARG A 111 -2.56 10.55 10.69
CA ARG A 111 -3.21 9.23 10.57
C ARG A 111 -4.24 9.01 11.67
N PRO A 112 -5.54 9.17 11.39
CA PRO A 112 -6.60 9.05 12.42
C PRO A 112 -6.58 7.73 13.20
N ILE A 113 -6.26 6.61 12.55
CA ILE A 113 -6.20 5.28 13.21
C ILE A 113 -5.08 5.20 14.26
N LEU A 114 -4.05 6.03 14.13
CA LEU A 114 -2.86 5.99 14.99
C LEU A 114 -2.87 7.09 16.07
N SER A 115 -3.78 8.06 15.97
CA SER A 115 -3.86 9.20 16.90
C SER A 115 -4.06 8.76 18.35
N ASP A 116 -4.86 7.71 18.53
CA ASP A 116 -5.33 7.24 19.83
C ASP A 116 -4.46 6.13 20.44
N ILE A 117 -3.45 5.62 19.70
CA ILE A 117 -2.56 4.56 20.18
C ILE A 117 -1.42 5.18 21.00
N ALA A 118 -1.17 4.70 22.22
CA ALA A 118 -0.03 5.12 23.02
C ALA A 118 1.30 4.76 22.31
N GLU A 119 2.37 5.52 22.59
CA GLU A 119 3.64 5.33 21.89
C GLU A 119 4.30 3.97 22.21
N ASP A 120 4.15 3.51 23.43
CA ASP A 120 4.61 2.20 23.90
C ASP A 120 3.85 1.04 23.26
N GLU A 121 2.56 1.21 22.95
CA GLU A 121 1.72 0.22 22.28
C GLU A 121 1.91 0.22 20.75
N LEU A 122 2.48 1.27 20.18
CA LEU A 122 2.58 1.44 18.72
C LEU A 122 3.44 0.36 18.06
N LYS A 123 4.51 -0.11 18.72
CA LYS A 123 5.35 -1.19 18.17
C LYS A 123 4.59 -2.51 18.11
N ASP A 124 3.83 -2.84 19.16
CA ASP A 124 3.02 -4.06 19.20
C ASP A 124 1.90 -4.02 18.17
N PHE A 125 1.26 -2.88 18.01
CA PHE A 125 0.29 -2.65 16.95
C PHE A 125 0.88 -2.88 15.54
N ILE A 126 2.09 -2.34 15.28
CA ILE A 126 2.80 -2.55 14.01
C ILE A 126 3.14 -4.03 13.82
N ALA A 127 3.67 -4.69 14.86
CA ALA A 127 4.05 -6.10 14.82
C ALA A 127 2.84 -7.00 14.52
N GLN A 128 1.71 -6.77 15.20
CA GLN A 128 0.47 -7.49 14.97
C GLN A 128 0.01 -7.33 13.52
N HIS A 129 -0.05 -6.11 13.01
CA HIS A 129 -0.48 -5.87 11.63
C HIS A 129 0.46 -6.46 10.58
N LEU A 130 1.77 -6.48 10.83
CA LEU A 130 2.71 -7.15 9.95
C LEU A 130 2.52 -8.66 10.00
N PHE A 131 2.35 -9.24 11.18
CA PHE A 131 2.11 -10.67 11.33
C PHE A 131 0.86 -11.13 10.58
N GLU A 132 -0.26 -10.42 10.74
CA GLU A 132 -1.53 -10.75 10.10
C GLU A 132 -1.50 -10.62 8.57
N ARG A 133 -0.65 -9.73 8.02
CA ARG A 133 -0.69 -9.33 6.59
C ARG A 133 0.50 -9.81 5.77
N SER A 134 1.65 -10.11 6.40
CA SER A 134 2.87 -10.48 5.69
C SER A 134 2.68 -11.67 4.76
N TYR A 135 1.89 -12.66 5.16
CA TYR A 135 1.55 -13.80 4.30
C TYR A 135 1.03 -13.34 2.92
N PHE A 136 0.10 -12.39 2.90
CA PHE A 136 -0.49 -11.89 1.65
C PHE A 136 0.48 -11.03 0.83
N TYR A 137 1.40 -10.33 1.49
CA TYR A 137 2.41 -9.53 0.79
C TYR A 137 3.46 -10.38 0.06
N LEU A 138 3.71 -11.61 0.55
CA LEU A 138 4.64 -12.56 -0.08
C LEU A 138 4.13 -13.10 -1.42
N PHE A 139 2.90 -12.83 -1.81
CA PHE A 139 2.39 -13.12 -3.15
C PHE A 139 2.89 -12.13 -4.22
N SER A 140 3.51 -11.03 -3.81
CA SER A 140 4.19 -10.12 -4.74
C SER A 140 5.35 -10.83 -5.44
N LYS A 141 5.55 -10.50 -6.72
CA LYS A 141 6.64 -11.11 -7.52
C LYS A 141 8.02 -10.73 -7.02
N PHE A 142 8.15 -9.51 -6.50
CA PHE A 142 9.41 -8.97 -6.02
C PHE A 142 9.25 -8.45 -4.59
N ILE A 143 10.32 -8.63 -3.81
CA ILE A 143 10.42 -8.10 -2.46
C ILE A 143 11.64 -7.19 -2.43
N VAL A 144 11.43 -5.93 -2.08
CA VAL A 144 12.49 -4.92 -1.94
C VAL A 144 12.56 -4.50 -0.48
N GLU A 145 13.69 -4.75 0.16
CA GLU A 145 13.93 -4.30 1.53
C GLU A 145 14.25 -2.81 1.53
N VAL A 146 13.55 -2.05 2.38
CA VAL A 146 13.64 -0.58 2.40
C VAL A 146 14.33 -0.03 3.64
N ASP A 147 14.85 -0.91 4.48
CA ASP A 147 15.56 -0.53 5.69
C ASP A 147 16.91 0.09 5.34
N ASN A 148 17.24 1.22 5.96
CA ASN A 148 18.49 1.95 5.76
C ASN A 148 18.78 2.38 4.30
N LYS A 149 17.75 2.46 3.45
CA LYS A 149 17.86 2.93 2.07
C LYS A 149 17.13 4.26 1.88
N SER A 150 17.71 5.13 1.05
CA SER A 150 17.03 6.31 0.52
C SER A 150 15.93 5.91 -0.46
N VAL A 151 15.04 6.85 -0.76
CA VAL A 151 13.96 6.62 -1.75
C VAL A 151 14.55 6.37 -3.13
N GLU A 152 15.61 7.07 -3.47
CA GLU A 152 16.36 6.98 -4.73
C GLU A 152 16.96 5.57 -4.89
N GLU A 153 17.65 5.06 -3.87
CA GLU A 153 18.24 3.70 -3.88
C GLU A 153 17.17 2.63 -4.07
N ILE A 154 16.01 2.77 -3.39
CA ILE A 154 14.89 1.84 -3.53
C ILE A 154 14.35 1.88 -4.97
N VAL A 155 14.19 3.06 -5.56
CA VAL A 155 13.67 3.20 -6.92
C VAL A 155 14.66 2.65 -7.95
N GLU A 156 15.98 2.89 -7.80
CA GLU A 156 16.99 2.30 -8.67
C GLU A 156 16.97 0.77 -8.61
N GLU A 157 16.85 0.17 -7.42
CA GLU A 157 16.71 -1.27 -7.25
C GLU A 157 15.46 -1.79 -7.98
N ILE A 158 14.32 -1.10 -7.85
CA ILE A 158 13.07 -1.48 -8.54
C ILE A 158 13.21 -1.44 -10.05
N LEU A 159 13.92 -0.45 -10.60
CA LEU A 159 14.14 -0.32 -12.03
C LEU A 159 15.00 -1.45 -12.61
N GLN A 160 15.85 -2.08 -11.80
CA GLN A 160 16.71 -3.20 -12.19
C GLN A 160 16.02 -4.57 -12.09
N LEU A 161 14.84 -4.66 -11.48
CA LEU A 161 14.08 -5.91 -11.42
C LEU A 161 13.62 -6.33 -12.82
N ASN A 162 13.85 -7.58 -13.19
CA ASN A 162 13.49 -8.16 -14.50
C ASN A 162 12.27 -9.08 -14.40
#